data_ac8a4db5aafbce9123c7401506993c92
#
_entry.id   ac8a4db5aafbce9123c7401506993c92
#
_cell.length_a   1.000
_cell.length_b   1.000
_cell.length_c   1.000
_cell.angle_alpha   90.00
_cell.angle_beta   90.00
_cell.angle_gamma   90.00
#
_symmetry.space_group_name_H-M   'P 1'
#
loop_
_entity.id
_entity.type
_entity.pdbx_description
1 polymer ?
#
loop_
_entity_poly.entity_id
_entity_poly.type
_entity_poly.pdbx_seq_one_letter_code
_entity_poly.pdbx_strand_id
1 'polypeptide(L)'
;KFVCIRRANDISQPGGFIPSPQVGAHHSEKYGSHHAEDASVLFSTMNLNLNLFSSAMKTNSQYMHILWFNLKVKEAITLQIVMDRLKANPLVAMTQKDMTSSVFSFGRDHGHYGRILNETVVVEQTLNVRNEHEITGFCFTPQDGNSILSSIAATERFLFPHAYDDKIQCLSELFYSEI
;
A
#
# COMPACT_ATOMS: atom_id res chain seq x y z
N LYS A 1 -2.84 11.73 -5.06
CA LYS A 1 -3.78 10.92 -5.90
C LYS A 1 -3.27 9.49 -5.95
N PHE A 2 -4.20 8.51 -6.07
CA PHE A 2 -3.81 7.15 -6.32
C PHE A 2 -4.83 6.38 -7.16
N VAL A 3 -4.38 5.35 -7.84
CA VAL A 3 -5.21 4.42 -8.59
C VAL A 3 -5.03 3.03 -7.99
N CYS A 4 -6.11 2.48 -7.46
CA CYS A 4 -6.13 1.14 -6.90
C CYS A 4 -6.54 0.14 -7.99
N ILE A 5 -5.61 -0.70 -8.41
CA ILE A 5 -5.82 -1.79 -9.35
C ILE A 5 -6.06 -3.05 -8.53
N ARG A 6 -7.32 -3.33 -8.29
CA ARG A 6 -7.74 -4.41 -7.40
C ARG A 6 -7.59 -5.76 -8.09
N ARG A 7 -7.09 -6.74 -7.36
CA ARG A 7 -7.18 -8.14 -7.80
C ARG A 7 -8.65 -8.58 -7.93
N ALA A 8 -8.91 -9.61 -8.69
CA ALA A 8 -10.22 -10.26 -8.71
C ALA A 8 -10.59 -10.78 -7.31
N ASN A 9 -11.87 -10.86 -7.02
CA ASN A 9 -12.35 -11.56 -5.84
C ASN A 9 -12.04 -13.05 -5.95
N ASP A 10 -12.06 -13.74 -4.83
CA ASP A 10 -11.96 -15.18 -4.81
C ASP A 10 -13.06 -15.81 -5.69
N ILE A 11 -12.71 -16.84 -6.45
CA ILE A 11 -13.64 -17.54 -7.34
C ILE A 11 -14.82 -18.16 -6.58
N SER A 12 -14.64 -18.44 -5.29
CA SER A 12 -15.69 -18.94 -4.41
C SER A 12 -16.75 -17.91 -4.03
N GLN A 13 -16.48 -16.62 -4.26
CA GLN A 13 -17.42 -15.56 -3.94
C GLN A 13 -18.40 -15.29 -5.08
N PRO A 14 -19.69 -15.14 -4.80
CA PRO A 14 -20.67 -14.75 -5.81
C PRO A 14 -20.25 -13.47 -6.54
N GLY A 15 -20.27 -13.49 -7.88
CA GLY A 15 -19.80 -12.36 -8.71
C GLY A 15 -18.29 -12.13 -8.67
N GLY A 16 -17.51 -13.09 -8.16
CA GLY A 16 -16.05 -12.99 -8.10
C GLY A 16 -15.37 -13.05 -9.45
N PHE A 17 -15.97 -13.74 -10.41
CA PHE A 17 -15.39 -13.88 -11.74
C PHE A 17 -15.51 -12.60 -12.57
N ILE A 18 -14.39 -12.15 -13.12
CA ILE A 18 -14.31 -11.03 -14.04
C ILE A 18 -13.56 -11.52 -15.28
N PRO A 19 -14.19 -11.52 -16.46
CA PRO A 19 -13.53 -12.02 -17.68
C PRO A 19 -12.46 -11.07 -18.21
N SER A 20 -12.55 -9.76 -17.86
CA SER A 20 -11.62 -8.73 -18.31
C SER A 20 -11.53 -7.59 -17.29
N PRO A 21 -10.50 -6.72 -17.34
CA PRO A 21 -10.41 -5.57 -16.46
C PRO A 21 -11.64 -4.66 -16.51
N GLN A 22 -12.09 -4.21 -15.37
CA GLN A 22 -13.27 -3.38 -15.20
C GLN A 22 -12.91 -2.10 -14.43
N VAL A 23 -13.32 -0.94 -14.93
CA VAL A 23 -13.16 0.34 -14.23
C VAL A 23 -14.27 0.56 -13.23
N GLY A 24 -13.93 1.14 -12.08
CA GLY A 24 -14.89 1.53 -11.05
C GLY A 24 -15.44 2.94 -11.31
N ALA A 25 -16.71 3.12 -10.97
CA ALA A 25 -17.32 4.45 -11.00
C ALA A 25 -16.78 5.33 -9.85
N HIS A 26 -16.76 6.64 -10.07
CA HIS A 26 -16.56 7.60 -8.99
C HIS A 26 -17.90 7.84 -8.27
N HIS A 27 -17.86 7.83 -6.95
CA HIS A 27 -19.03 8.05 -6.09
C HIS A 27 -19.03 9.42 -5.43
N SER A 28 -17.90 10.12 -5.48
CA SER A 28 -17.69 11.42 -4.85
C SER A 28 -16.83 12.31 -5.74
N GLU A 29 -17.25 13.57 -5.91
CA GLU A 29 -16.45 14.58 -6.59
C GLU A 29 -15.15 14.86 -5.83
N LYS A 30 -15.21 14.85 -4.50
CA LYS A 30 -14.08 15.15 -3.62
C LYS A 30 -13.05 14.01 -3.58
N TYR A 31 -13.52 12.76 -3.48
CA TYR A 31 -12.67 11.61 -3.19
C TYR A 31 -12.50 10.64 -4.37
N GLY A 32 -13.39 10.69 -5.36
CA GLY A 32 -13.46 9.74 -6.46
C GLY A 32 -14.02 8.41 -5.98
N SER A 33 -13.20 7.46 -5.59
CA SER A 33 -13.65 6.18 -5.02
C SER A 33 -13.64 6.19 -3.48
N HIS A 34 -14.38 5.26 -2.86
CA HIS A 34 -14.44 5.10 -1.41
C HIS A 34 -13.06 4.91 -0.74
N HIS A 35 -12.07 4.40 -1.46
CA HIS A 35 -10.73 4.19 -0.88
C HIS A 35 -10.08 5.49 -0.37
N ALA A 36 -10.24 6.61 -1.09
CA ALA A 36 -9.72 7.90 -0.62
C ALA A 36 -10.56 8.46 0.52
N GLU A 37 -11.85 8.20 0.52
CA GLU A 37 -12.76 8.61 1.60
C GLU A 37 -12.40 7.88 2.90
N ASP A 38 -12.30 6.54 2.87
CA ASP A 38 -11.91 5.71 4.01
C ASP A 38 -10.54 6.14 4.57
N ALA A 39 -9.56 6.34 3.69
CA ALA A 39 -8.24 6.82 4.08
C ALA A 39 -8.32 8.24 4.69
N SER A 40 -9.14 9.14 4.15
CA SER A 40 -9.30 10.49 4.70
C SER A 40 -9.88 10.47 6.12
N VAL A 41 -10.88 9.61 6.36
CA VAL A 41 -11.45 9.41 7.69
C VAL A 41 -10.38 8.89 8.66
N LEU A 42 -9.61 7.89 8.26
CA LEU A 42 -8.54 7.34 9.09
C LEU A 42 -7.49 8.41 9.44
N PHE A 43 -6.97 9.16 8.46
CA PHE A 43 -5.99 10.21 8.69
C PHE A 43 -6.53 11.36 9.55
N SER A 44 -7.83 11.65 9.47
CA SER A 44 -8.44 12.69 10.30
C SER A 44 -8.41 12.37 11.80
N THR A 45 -8.37 11.08 12.17
CA THR A 45 -8.23 10.66 13.58
C THR A 45 -6.87 11.07 14.17
N MET A 46 -5.88 11.34 13.33
CA MET A 46 -4.55 11.84 13.70
C MET A 46 -4.40 13.36 13.45
N ASN A 47 -5.49 14.07 13.23
CA ASN A 47 -5.52 15.49 12.86
C ASN A 47 -4.77 15.80 11.53
N LEU A 48 -4.67 14.80 10.64
CA LEU A 48 -4.07 14.95 9.32
C LEU A 48 -5.17 15.09 8.27
N ASN A 49 -5.36 16.32 7.78
CA ASN A 49 -6.29 16.61 6.69
C ASN A 49 -5.56 16.52 5.35
N LEU A 50 -5.60 15.36 4.72
CA LEU A 50 -4.95 15.10 3.45
C LEU A 50 -5.91 15.35 2.28
N ASN A 51 -5.42 16.00 1.23
CA ASN A 51 -6.14 16.12 -0.03
C ASN A 51 -5.99 14.83 -0.84
N LEU A 52 -6.88 13.86 -0.58
CA LEU A 52 -6.86 12.54 -1.20
C LEU A 52 -7.87 12.47 -2.35
N PHE A 53 -7.46 11.79 -3.41
CA PHE A 53 -8.35 11.41 -4.52
C PHE A 53 -7.91 10.05 -5.06
N SER A 54 -8.86 9.17 -5.30
CA SER A 54 -8.58 7.84 -5.84
C SER A 54 -9.51 7.46 -6.96
N SER A 55 -8.98 6.65 -7.87
CA SER A 55 -9.74 5.87 -8.83
C SER A 55 -9.48 4.39 -8.58
N ALA A 56 -10.38 3.53 -9.01
CA ALA A 56 -10.21 2.10 -8.86
C ALA A 56 -10.56 1.38 -10.15
N MET A 57 -9.85 0.29 -10.40
CA MET A 57 -10.23 -0.70 -11.39
C MET A 57 -10.06 -2.10 -10.79
N LYS A 58 -10.68 -3.09 -11.38
CA LYS A 58 -10.59 -4.48 -10.99
C LYS A 58 -10.02 -5.29 -12.15
N THR A 59 -9.06 -6.14 -11.88
CA THR A 59 -8.46 -7.03 -12.88
C THR A 59 -8.96 -8.45 -12.72
N ASN A 60 -8.70 -9.29 -13.71
CA ASN A 60 -8.96 -10.72 -13.64
C ASN A 60 -7.82 -11.54 -13.00
N SER A 61 -6.81 -10.87 -12.47
CA SER A 61 -5.73 -11.50 -11.68
C SER A 61 -6.16 -11.68 -10.23
N GLN A 62 -5.74 -12.78 -9.60
CA GLN A 62 -6.07 -13.12 -8.21
C GLN A 62 -4.91 -12.88 -7.22
N TYR A 63 -3.80 -12.35 -7.69
CA TYR A 63 -2.64 -12.09 -6.83
C TYR A 63 -2.83 -10.83 -5.97
N MET A 64 -1.83 -9.97 -5.86
CA MET A 64 -1.88 -8.78 -5.02
C MET A 64 -2.61 -7.63 -5.70
N HIS A 65 -3.09 -6.66 -4.91
CA HIS A 65 -3.47 -5.35 -5.45
C HIS A 65 -2.24 -4.61 -5.96
N ILE A 66 -2.42 -3.83 -7.01
CA ILE A 66 -1.43 -2.87 -7.48
C ILE A 66 -1.96 -1.47 -7.16
N LEU A 67 -1.13 -0.63 -6.61
CA LEU A 67 -1.44 0.77 -6.36
C LEU A 67 -0.44 1.64 -7.11
N TRP A 68 -0.92 2.45 -8.05
CA TRP A 68 -0.17 3.59 -8.54
C TRP A 68 -0.44 4.80 -7.65
N PHE A 69 0.61 5.50 -7.27
CA PHE A 69 0.46 6.69 -6.46
C PHE A 69 1.16 7.90 -7.06
N ASN A 70 0.60 9.07 -6.76
CA ASN A 70 1.17 10.37 -7.03
C ASN A 70 1.01 11.22 -5.78
N LEU A 71 2.12 11.55 -5.15
CA LEU A 71 2.20 12.33 -3.92
C LEU A 71 2.77 13.70 -4.24
N LYS A 72 2.08 14.75 -3.78
CA LYS A 72 2.61 16.11 -3.81
C LYS A 72 3.15 16.47 -2.44
N VAL A 73 4.39 16.95 -2.41
CA VAL A 73 5.09 17.36 -1.19
C VAL A 73 5.32 18.86 -1.18
N LYS A 74 5.36 19.46 0.01
CA LYS A 74 5.56 20.91 0.15
C LYS A 74 7.01 21.32 -0.03
N GLU A 75 7.91 20.51 0.48
CA GLU A 75 9.36 20.74 0.43
C GLU A 75 9.97 20.03 -0.76
N ALA A 76 11.02 20.61 -1.33
CA ALA A 76 11.79 19.97 -2.38
C ALA A 76 12.39 18.65 -1.89
N ILE A 77 12.29 17.61 -2.71
CA ILE A 77 12.74 16.26 -2.36
C ILE A 77 13.49 15.62 -3.53
N THR A 78 14.48 14.82 -3.23
CA THR A 78 15.20 14.00 -4.22
C THR A 78 14.74 12.56 -4.18
N LEU A 79 15.00 11.81 -5.25
CA LEU A 79 14.69 10.38 -5.30
C LEU A 79 15.42 9.62 -4.19
N GLN A 80 16.65 9.98 -3.90
CA GLN A 80 17.43 9.34 -2.81
C GLN A 80 16.74 9.52 -1.46
N ILE A 81 16.29 10.73 -1.14
CA ILE A 81 15.56 10.99 0.12
C ILE A 81 14.25 10.18 0.18
N VAL A 82 13.54 10.05 -0.95
CA VAL A 82 12.32 9.22 -1.01
C VAL A 82 12.66 7.76 -0.69
N MET A 83 13.68 7.21 -1.33
CA MET A 83 14.13 5.83 -1.10
C MET A 83 14.54 5.59 0.35
N ASP A 84 15.33 6.50 0.92
CA ASP A 84 15.79 6.40 2.30
C ASP A 84 14.61 6.41 3.28
N ARG A 85 13.62 7.27 3.07
CA ARG A 85 12.41 7.32 3.90
C ARG A 85 11.54 6.08 3.77
N LEU A 86 11.43 5.53 2.56
CA LEU A 86 10.66 4.29 2.35
C LEU A 86 11.35 3.11 3.03
N LYS A 87 12.67 2.96 2.88
CA LYS A 87 13.46 1.91 3.52
C LYS A 87 13.49 2.02 5.06
N ALA A 88 13.36 3.22 5.59
CA ALA A 88 13.28 3.44 7.04
C ALA A 88 11.90 3.11 7.64
N ASN A 89 10.88 2.87 6.81
CA ASN A 89 9.54 2.53 7.29
C ASN A 89 9.39 1.00 7.39
N PRO A 90 9.24 0.44 8.59
CA PRO A 90 9.14 -1.02 8.77
C PRO A 90 7.91 -1.65 8.13
N LEU A 91 6.90 -0.87 7.74
CA LEU A 91 5.71 -1.35 7.04
C LEU A 91 5.85 -1.30 5.51
N VAL A 92 7.05 -0.99 5.02
CA VAL A 92 7.36 -0.89 3.58
C VAL A 92 8.51 -1.82 3.26
N ALA A 93 8.31 -2.71 2.30
CA ALA A 93 9.38 -3.47 1.68
C ALA A 93 9.67 -2.92 0.28
N MET A 94 10.93 -2.98 -0.15
CA MET A 94 11.34 -2.61 -1.50
C MET A 94 11.46 -3.86 -2.37
N THR A 95 11.23 -3.73 -3.67
CA THR A 95 11.41 -4.84 -4.61
C THR A 95 11.88 -4.39 -5.99
N GLN A 96 12.68 -5.24 -6.64
CA GLN A 96 12.99 -5.15 -8.06
C GLN A 96 12.05 -5.99 -8.94
N LYS A 97 11.16 -6.78 -8.31
CA LYS A 97 10.18 -7.59 -9.02
C LYS A 97 9.05 -6.70 -9.52
N ASP A 98 8.66 -6.87 -10.77
CA ASP A 98 7.64 -6.07 -11.45
C ASP A 98 6.28 -6.80 -11.61
N MET A 99 6.23 -8.08 -11.24
CA MET A 99 5.02 -8.90 -11.32
C MET A 99 4.47 -9.24 -9.93
N THR A 100 3.16 -9.05 -9.75
CA THR A 100 2.46 -9.43 -8.50
C THR A 100 2.60 -10.90 -8.17
N SER A 101 2.67 -11.79 -9.19
CA SER A 101 2.87 -13.23 -8.99
C SER A 101 4.24 -13.56 -8.40
N SER A 102 5.29 -12.82 -8.78
CA SER A 102 6.65 -13.04 -8.27
C SER A 102 6.75 -12.63 -6.79
N VAL A 103 6.14 -11.50 -6.43
CA VAL A 103 6.07 -11.04 -5.03
C VAL A 103 5.18 -11.96 -4.20
N PHE A 104 4.04 -12.39 -4.74
CA PHE A 104 3.16 -13.35 -4.08
C PHE A 104 3.88 -14.68 -3.81
N SER A 105 4.66 -15.19 -4.78
CA SER A 105 5.43 -16.42 -4.61
C SER A 105 6.51 -16.27 -3.54
N PHE A 106 7.18 -15.14 -3.46
CA PHE A 106 8.11 -14.86 -2.37
C PHE A 106 7.38 -14.91 -1.02
N GLY A 107 6.23 -14.24 -0.89
CA GLY A 107 5.44 -14.26 0.35
C GLY A 107 4.95 -15.67 0.73
N ARG A 108 4.62 -16.51 -0.26
CA ARG A 108 4.27 -17.92 -0.03
C ARG A 108 5.46 -18.73 0.50
N ASP A 109 6.64 -18.52 -0.06
CA ASP A 109 7.80 -19.39 0.20
C ASP A 109 8.62 -18.91 1.41
N HIS A 110 8.62 -17.62 1.71
CA HIS A 110 9.47 -16.99 2.73
C HIS A 110 8.68 -16.19 3.77
N GLY A 111 7.46 -15.78 3.46
CA GLY A 111 6.63 -15.00 4.38
C GLY A 111 6.17 -15.81 5.59
N HIS A 112 5.90 -15.13 6.70
CA HIS A 112 5.38 -15.74 7.91
C HIS A 112 4.02 -16.38 7.63
N TYR A 113 3.88 -17.66 7.97
CA TYR A 113 2.69 -18.46 7.64
C TYR A 113 2.36 -18.50 6.15
N GLY A 114 3.39 -18.41 5.28
CA GLY A 114 3.24 -18.34 3.82
C GLY A 114 2.76 -16.99 3.30
N ARG A 115 2.96 -15.89 4.04
CA ARG A 115 2.43 -14.56 3.70
C ARG A 115 3.42 -13.46 4.01
N ILE A 116 3.33 -12.38 3.23
CA ILE A 116 3.90 -11.08 3.57
C ILE A 116 2.83 -10.36 4.40
N LEU A 117 3.03 -10.26 5.70
CA LEU A 117 2.02 -9.78 6.65
C LEU A 117 1.69 -8.28 6.48
N ASN A 118 1.11 -7.93 5.33
CA ASN A 118 0.58 -6.59 5.05
C ASN A 118 1.61 -5.45 4.97
N GLU A 119 2.82 -5.77 4.56
CA GLU A 119 3.75 -4.73 4.13
C GLU A 119 3.34 -4.20 2.75
N THR A 120 3.50 -2.90 2.56
CA THR A 120 3.41 -2.29 1.24
C THR A 120 4.71 -2.54 0.49
N VAL A 121 4.64 -3.25 -0.63
CA VAL A 121 5.81 -3.62 -1.42
C VAL A 121 6.01 -2.63 -2.55
N VAL A 122 6.98 -1.72 -2.40
CA VAL A 122 7.24 -0.65 -3.38
C VAL A 122 8.16 -1.17 -4.48
N VAL A 123 7.75 -1.00 -5.74
CA VAL A 123 8.53 -1.37 -6.91
C VAL A 123 9.55 -0.27 -7.21
N GLU A 124 10.79 -0.47 -6.78
CA GLU A 124 11.85 0.54 -6.74
C GLU A 124 12.10 1.21 -8.09
N GLN A 125 12.16 0.42 -9.16
CA GLN A 125 12.41 0.92 -10.53
C GLN A 125 11.29 1.82 -11.09
N THR A 126 10.13 1.90 -10.42
CA THR A 126 9.02 2.76 -10.82
C THR A 126 8.99 4.11 -10.09
N LEU A 127 9.84 4.26 -9.06
CA LEU A 127 9.92 5.49 -8.30
C LEU A 127 10.50 6.62 -9.14
N ASN A 128 9.83 7.76 -9.13
CA ASN A 128 10.28 8.93 -9.83
C ASN A 128 9.90 10.19 -9.05
N VAL A 129 10.77 11.19 -9.08
CA VAL A 129 10.54 12.53 -8.53
C VAL A 129 10.49 13.53 -9.66
N ARG A 130 9.36 14.21 -9.80
CA ARG A 130 9.14 15.25 -10.82
C ARG A 130 9.14 16.63 -10.17
N ASN A 131 9.84 17.56 -10.78
CA ASN A 131 9.88 18.96 -10.33
C ASN A 131 10.14 19.11 -8.82
N GLU A 132 10.91 18.19 -8.24
CA GLU A 132 11.28 18.17 -6.80
C GLU A 132 10.10 18.12 -5.82
N HIS A 133 8.87 18.12 -6.30
CA HIS A 133 7.66 18.19 -5.46
C HIS A 133 6.60 17.12 -5.75
N GLU A 134 6.85 16.24 -6.69
CA GLU A 134 5.87 15.23 -7.09
C GLU A 134 6.55 13.86 -7.16
N ILE A 135 6.10 12.95 -6.31
CA ILE A 135 6.61 11.58 -6.22
C ILE A 135 5.60 10.65 -6.87
N THR A 136 6.03 9.82 -7.80
CA THR A 136 5.20 8.79 -8.42
C THR A 136 5.85 7.43 -8.29
N GLY A 137 5.01 6.38 -8.29
CA GLY A 137 5.50 5.01 -8.25
C GLY A 137 4.36 4.00 -8.23
N PHE A 138 4.74 2.74 -8.26
CA PHE A 138 3.85 1.61 -8.04
C PHE A 138 4.23 0.85 -6.77
N CYS A 139 3.22 0.32 -6.10
CA CYS A 139 3.43 -0.65 -5.03
C CYS A 139 2.40 -1.77 -5.13
N PHE A 140 2.74 -2.90 -4.54
CA PHE A 140 1.85 -4.04 -4.38
C PHE A 140 1.37 -4.10 -2.93
N THR A 141 0.12 -4.47 -2.75
CA THR A 141 -0.48 -4.63 -1.43
C THR A 141 -1.10 -6.02 -1.32
N PRO A 142 -0.63 -6.85 -0.38
CA PRO A 142 -1.25 -8.15 -0.15
C PRO A 142 -2.67 -7.95 0.39
N GLN A 143 -3.56 -8.86 0.06
CA GLN A 143 -4.91 -8.86 0.60
C GLN A 143 -5.15 -10.02 1.56
N ASP A 144 -4.55 -11.17 1.29
CA ASP A 144 -4.81 -12.39 2.07
C ASP A 144 -4.08 -12.38 3.41
N GLY A 145 -4.84 -12.50 4.49
CA GLY A 145 -4.33 -12.45 5.86
C GLY A 145 -3.72 -11.10 6.24
N ASN A 146 -4.04 -10.17 5.45
CA ASN A 146 -3.61 -8.80 5.53
C ASN A 146 -4.24 -8.11 6.72
N SER A 147 -3.75 -6.97 7.00
CA SER A 147 -4.14 -6.10 8.09
C SER A 147 -3.68 -6.55 9.49
N ILE A 148 -3.03 -7.70 9.68
CA ILE A 148 -2.51 -8.09 11.00
C ILE A 148 -1.48 -7.07 11.48
N LEU A 149 -0.39 -6.87 10.75
CA LEU A 149 0.63 -5.90 11.13
C LEU A 149 0.10 -4.48 11.16
N SER A 150 -0.71 -4.09 10.17
CA SER A 150 -1.33 -2.77 10.13
C SER A 150 -2.29 -2.53 11.30
N SER A 151 -3.04 -3.55 11.72
CA SER A 151 -3.95 -3.45 12.87
C SER A 151 -3.19 -3.35 14.18
N ILE A 152 -2.12 -4.12 14.34
CA ILE A 152 -1.24 -4.03 15.52
C ILE A 152 -0.57 -2.64 15.54
N ALA A 153 0.02 -2.21 14.44
CA ALA A 153 0.69 -0.92 14.32
C ALA A 153 -0.28 0.25 14.61
N ALA A 154 -1.51 0.19 14.09
CA ALA A 154 -2.53 1.20 14.39
C ALA A 154 -2.91 1.19 15.87
N THR A 155 -3.10 0.02 16.47
CA THR A 155 -3.42 -0.12 17.88
C THR A 155 -2.30 0.45 18.76
N GLU A 156 -1.04 0.11 18.48
CA GLU A 156 0.10 0.65 19.20
C GLU A 156 0.21 2.18 19.06
N ARG A 157 -0.06 2.71 17.88
CA ARG A 157 -0.05 4.16 17.66
C ARG A 157 -1.15 4.89 18.44
N PHE A 158 -2.32 4.28 18.58
CA PHE A 158 -3.39 4.84 19.41
C PHE A 158 -3.10 4.74 20.90
N LEU A 159 -2.57 3.62 21.36
CA LEU A 159 -2.29 3.40 22.78
C LEU A 159 -1.02 4.10 23.26
N PHE A 160 -0.02 4.20 22.38
CA PHE A 160 1.32 4.71 22.71
C PHE A 160 1.81 5.75 21.69
N PRO A 161 1.10 6.87 21.49
CA PRO A 161 1.41 7.82 20.39
C PRO A 161 2.82 8.41 20.48
N HIS A 162 3.42 8.49 21.67
CA HIS A 162 4.77 9.04 21.90
C HIS A 162 5.87 7.97 21.99
N ALA A 163 5.51 6.69 21.99
CA ALA A 163 6.43 5.56 22.08
C ALA A 163 6.23 4.55 20.96
N TYR A 164 5.50 4.92 19.91
CA TYR A 164 5.15 4.04 18.82
C TYR A 164 6.37 3.42 18.13
N ASP A 165 7.39 4.24 17.85
CA ASP A 165 8.58 3.80 17.13
C ASP A 165 9.38 2.75 17.91
N ASP A 166 9.36 2.83 19.23
CA ASP A 166 9.96 1.80 20.10
C ASP A 166 9.09 0.55 20.17
N LYS A 167 7.77 0.73 20.29
CA LYS A 167 6.82 -0.38 20.43
C LYS A 167 6.74 -1.26 19.21
N ILE A 168 6.75 -0.68 18.01
CA ILE A 168 6.67 -1.44 16.76
C ILE A 168 7.87 -2.37 16.55
N GLN A 169 9.00 -2.12 17.22
CA GLN A 169 10.21 -2.95 17.13
C GLN A 169 9.98 -4.39 17.61
N CYS A 170 8.97 -4.65 18.42
CA CYS A 170 8.63 -6.03 18.82
C CYS A 170 8.22 -6.91 17.63
N LEU A 171 7.85 -6.30 16.51
CA LEU A 171 7.47 -6.98 15.27
C LEU A 171 8.61 -7.02 14.23
N SER A 172 9.80 -6.53 14.57
CA SER A 172 10.91 -6.38 13.60
C SER A 172 11.31 -7.67 12.89
N GLU A 173 11.20 -8.82 13.55
CA GLU A 173 11.48 -10.13 12.95
C GLU A 173 10.44 -10.56 11.88
N LEU A 174 9.31 -9.86 11.81
CA LEU A 174 8.22 -10.15 10.87
C LEU A 174 8.28 -9.26 9.63
N PHE A 175 9.17 -8.27 9.60
CA PHE A 175 9.30 -7.32 8.51
C PHE A 175 10.38 -7.74 7.51
N TYR A 176 10.10 -7.46 6.25
CA TYR A 176 11.07 -7.57 5.16
C TYR A 176 11.45 -6.15 4.70
N SER A 177 12.73 -5.88 4.60
CA SER A 177 13.21 -4.62 3.99
C SER A 177 13.26 -4.72 2.46
N GLU A 178 13.46 -5.94 1.95
CA GLU A 178 13.58 -6.24 0.52
C GLU A 178 12.91 -7.58 0.19
N ILE A 179 12.22 -7.62 -0.95
CA ILE A 179 11.47 -8.78 -1.46
C ILE A 179 11.89 -9.12 -2.88
#